data_ea85d34540ee4ada3b257fb9f0a13162
#
_entry.id   ea85d34540ee4ada3b257fb9f0a13162
#
_cell.length_a   1.000
_cell.length_b   1.000
_cell.length_c   1.000
_cell.angle_alpha   90.00
_cell.angle_beta   90.00
_cell.angle_gamma   90.00
#
_symmetry.space_group_name_H-M   'P 1'
#
loop_
_entity.id
_entity.type
_entity.pdbx_description
1 polymer ?
#
loop_
_entity_poly.entity_id
_entity_poly.type
_entity_poly.pdbx_seq_one_letter_code
_entity_poly.pdbx_strand_id
1 'polypeptide(L)'
;RIISAEMVATCITEQDWMTIKEMYDIGSYEVVAVFRSRKQYLPKQFIEYILNLYGRKTTLKDVDGKEELYMQSKQFLNSLFGMSVTDIILPDISFKFNDWSKREVTEEDVQNKLDDLQSHFFKNFLAYQWGVWVTAYARRELMQAVIHTDSDEVYHDTDSCKCLNWRKYK
;
A
#
# COMPACT_ATOMS: atom_id res chain seq x y z
N ARG A 1 -16.29 -3.69 -6.32
CA ARG A 1 -16.40 -5.16 -6.20
C ARG A 1 -16.63 -5.77 -7.58
N ILE A 2 -15.86 -6.79 -7.96
CA ILE A 2 -16.13 -7.59 -9.17
C ILE A 2 -17.30 -8.53 -8.84
N ILE A 3 -18.34 -8.52 -9.66
CA ILE A 3 -19.51 -9.38 -9.47
C ILE A 3 -19.27 -10.73 -10.14
N SER A 4 -18.75 -10.73 -11.37
CA SER A 4 -18.35 -11.93 -12.09
C SER A 4 -17.28 -11.59 -13.11
N ALA A 5 -16.42 -12.55 -13.43
CA ALA A 5 -15.43 -12.45 -14.51
C ALA A 5 -15.15 -13.86 -15.06
N GLU A 6 -14.95 -13.98 -16.36
CA GLU A 6 -14.56 -15.25 -16.99
C GLU A 6 -13.09 -15.58 -16.69
N MET A 7 -12.22 -14.59 -16.76
CA MET A 7 -10.80 -14.73 -16.47
C MET A 7 -10.24 -13.42 -15.89
N VAL A 8 -9.43 -13.55 -14.84
CA VAL A 8 -8.66 -12.44 -14.27
C VAL A 8 -7.21 -12.86 -14.12
N ALA A 9 -6.30 -12.14 -14.79
CA ALA A 9 -4.86 -12.29 -14.58
C ALA A 9 -4.38 -11.18 -13.63
N THR A 10 -3.77 -11.54 -12.52
CA THR A 10 -3.34 -10.57 -11.50
C THR A 10 -2.13 -11.06 -10.72
N CYS A 11 -1.38 -10.12 -10.17
CA CYS A 11 -0.31 -10.39 -9.22
C CYS A 11 -0.80 -10.01 -7.82
N ILE A 12 -0.84 -10.97 -6.92
CA ILE A 12 -1.42 -10.82 -5.59
C ILE A 12 -0.51 -11.40 -4.53
N THR A 13 -0.67 -10.97 -3.29
CA THR A 13 -0.02 -11.59 -2.14
C THR A 13 -0.82 -12.79 -1.63
N GLU A 14 -0.19 -13.58 -0.75
CA GLU A 14 -0.89 -14.65 -0.03
C GLU A 14 -2.10 -14.11 0.77
N GLN A 15 -2.00 -12.91 1.34
CA GLN A 15 -3.09 -12.28 2.09
C GLN A 15 -4.27 -11.93 1.18
N ASP A 16 -3.98 -11.37 0.00
CA ASP A 16 -5.01 -11.10 -1.00
C ASP A 16 -5.68 -12.40 -1.48
N TRP A 17 -4.89 -13.46 -1.70
CA TRP A 17 -5.41 -14.77 -2.10
C TRP A 17 -6.35 -15.38 -1.05
N MET A 18 -5.99 -15.27 0.23
CA MET A 18 -6.87 -15.70 1.32
C MET A 18 -8.21 -14.96 1.29
N THR A 19 -8.16 -13.63 1.13
CA THR A 19 -9.36 -12.79 1.03
C THR A 19 -10.21 -13.15 -0.18
N ILE A 20 -9.58 -13.36 -1.34
CA ILE A 20 -10.30 -13.73 -2.58
C ILE A 20 -11.05 -15.05 -2.38
N LYS A 21 -10.44 -16.05 -1.76
CA LYS A 21 -11.09 -17.34 -1.47
C LYS A 21 -12.26 -17.23 -0.50
N GLU A 22 -12.21 -16.26 0.41
CA GLU A 22 -13.30 -16.02 1.37
C GLU A 22 -14.47 -15.26 0.73
N MET A 23 -14.21 -14.46 -0.32
CA MET A 23 -15.21 -13.57 -0.91
C MET A 23 -15.82 -14.05 -2.24
N TYR A 24 -15.15 -14.98 -2.92
CA TYR A 24 -15.53 -15.38 -4.28
C TYR A 24 -15.51 -16.90 -4.46
N ASP A 25 -16.47 -17.38 -5.25
CA ASP A 25 -16.44 -18.74 -5.78
C ASP A 25 -15.47 -18.81 -6.97
N ILE A 26 -14.42 -19.61 -6.85
CA ILE A 26 -13.38 -19.73 -7.85
C ILE A 26 -13.54 -21.06 -8.58
N GLY A 27 -13.88 -21.01 -9.87
CA GLY A 27 -14.05 -22.20 -10.69
C GLY A 27 -12.73 -22.94 -10.93
N SER A 28 -11.68 -22.23 -11.31
CA SER A 28 -10.33 -22.77 -11.51
C SER A 28 -9.29 -21.67 -11.40
N TYR A 29 -8.06 -22.03 -11.13
CA TYR A 29 -6.95 -21.08 -11.17
C TYR A 29 -5.65 -21.77 -11.61
N GLU A 30 -4.77 -20.99 -12.19
CA GLU A 30 -3.42 -21.38 -12.56
C GLU A 30 -2.41 -20.42 -11.93
N VAL A 31 -1.33 -20.97 -11.41
CA VAL A 31 -0.22 -20.18 -10.85
C VAL A 31 0.90 -20.12 -11.89
N VAL A 32 1.02 -19.01 -12.58
CA VAL A 32 2.02 -18.79 -13.62
C VAL A 32 3.42 -18.53 -13.05
N ALA A 33 3.49 -17.78 -11.95
CA ALA A 33 4.76 -17.44 -11.30
C ALA A 33 4.57 -17.25 -9.79
N VAL A 34 5.60 -17.58 -9.02
CA VAL A 34 5.63 -17.36 -7.56
C VAL A 34 6.92 -16.66 -7.19
N PHE A 35 6.79 -15.49 -6.56
CA PHE A 35 7.89 -14.77 -5.96
C PHE A 35 7.90 -15.03 -4.45
N ARG A 36 9.00 -15.55 -3.93
CA ARG A 36 9.16 -15.83 -2.50
C ARG A 36 10.20 -14.89 -1.91
N SER A 37 9.87 -14.27 -0.79
CA SER A 37 10.81 -13.51 0.00
C SER A 37 11.04 -14.19 1.36
N ARG A 38 12.24 -13.97 1.91
CA ARG A 38 12.53 -14.44 3.26
C ARG A 38 11.80 -13.57 4.28
N LYS A 39 11.02 -14.19 5.14
CA LYS A 39 10.36 -13.49 6.24
C LYS A 39 11.42 -12.98 7.23
N GLN A 40 11.43 -11.66 7.47
CA GLN A 40 12.38 -11.00 8.33
C GLN A 40 11.70 -9.80 9.03
N TYR A 41 12.12 -9.52 10.26
CA TYR A 41 11.70 -8.31 10.95
C TYR A 41 12.35 -7.07 10.33
N LEU A 42 11.61 -5.97 10.36
CA LEU A 42 12.17 -4.64 10.06
C LEU A 42 13.29 -4.29 11.05
N PRO A 43 14.27 -3.48 10.65
CA PRO A 43 15.30 -3.00 11.57
C PRO A 43 14.68 -2.39 12.84
N LYS A 44 15.20 -2.74 14.01
CA LYS A 44 14.66 -2.32 15.29
C LYS A 44 14.50 -0.80 15.40
N GLN A 45 15.51 -0.05 15.00
CA GLN A 45 15.48 1.41 14.99
C GLN A 45 14.35 1.98 14.12
N PHE A 46 14.07 1.34 12.99
CA PHE A 46 12.98 1.73 12.09
C PHE A 46 11.62 1.49 12.73
N ILE A 47 11.44 0.35 13.40
CA ILE A 47 10.22 0.03 14.14
C ILE A 47 10.00 1.05 15.26
N GLU A 48 11.03 1.33 16.05
CA GLU A 48 10.95 2.32 17.14
C GLU A 48 10.59 3.72 16.65
N TYR A 49 11.13 4.12 15.50
CA TYR A 49 10.80 5.40 14.89
C TYR A 49 9.34 5.48 14.44
N ILE A 50 8.84 4.44 13.77
CA ILE A 50 7.42 4.34 13.37
C ILE A 50 6.51 4.41 14.59
N LEU A 51 6.80 3.62 15.63
CA LEU A 51 5.99 3.60 16.85
C LEU A 51 5.98 4.97 17.55
N ASN A 52 7.11 5.67 17.56
CA ASN A 52 7.18 7.02 18.11
C ASN A 52 6.32 8.02 17.33
N LEU A 53 6.40 8.00 15.99
CA LEU A 53 5.56 8.85 15.13
C LEU A 53 4.07 8.52 15.31
N TYR A 54 3.74 7.24 15.38
CA TYR A 54 2.37 6.79 15.61
C TYR A 54 1.84 7.23 16.99
N GLY A 55 2.65 7.07 18.02
CA GLY A 55 2.33 7.54 19.37
C GLY A 55 2.08 9.05 19.40
N ARG A 56 2.95 9.85 18.78
CA ARG A 56 2.75 11.30 18.64
C ARG A 56 1.47 11.64 17.88
N LYS A 57 1.23 11.00 16.74
CA LYS A 57 0.00 11.19 15.98
C LYS A 57 -1.24 10.90 16.80
N THR A 58 -1.22 9.87 17.63
CA THR A 58 -2.38 9.46 18.42
C THR A 58 -2.61 10.39 19.62
N THR A 59 -1.54 10.75 20.33
CA THR A 59 -1.63 11.57 21.55
C THR A 59 -1.84 13.05 21.29
N LEU A 60 -1.40 13.55 20.14
CA LEU A 60 -1.51 14.98 19.77
C LEU A 60 -2.77 15.30 18.96
N LYS A 61 -3.54 14.28 18.59
CA LYS A 61 -4.79 14.47 17.85
C LYS A 61 -5.78 15.25 18.70
N ASP A 62 -6.35 16.31 18.14
CA ASP A 62 -7.35 17.18 18.75
C ASP A 62 -6.87 17.87 20.05
N VAL A 63 -5.55 18.04 20.22
CA VAL A 63 -4.95 18.79 21.34
C VAL A 63 -4.67 20.20 20.89
N ASP A 64 -5.25 21.18 21.56
CA ASP A 64 -5.11 22.60 21.26
C ASP A 64 -3.65 23.06 21.26
N GLY A 65 -3.24 23.78 20.21
CA GLY A 65 -1.87 24.27 20.02
C GLY A 65 -0.85 23.19 19.63
N LYS A 66 -1.29 21.98 19.28
CA LYS A 66 -0.42 20.86 18.83
C LYS A 66 -0.71 20.37 17.41
N GLU A 67 -1.52 21.11 16.67
CA GLU A 67 -1.97 20.74 15.32
C GLU A 67 -0.79 20.56 14.35
N GLU A 68 0.23 21.42 14.43
CA GLU A 68 1.42 21.33 13.56
C GLU A 68 2.22 20.06 13.84
N LEU A 69 2.44 19.73 15.11
CA LEU A 69 3.17 18.52 15.50
C LEU A 69 2.41 17.25 15.14
N TYR A 70 1.09 17.28 15.27
CA TYR A 70 0.21 16.21 14.80
C TYR A 70 0.34 16.01 13.30
N MET A 71 0.19 17.10 12.52
CA MET A 71 0.30 17.06 11.05
C MET A 71 1.67 16.60 10.58
N GLN A 72 2.74 17.09 11.22
CA GLN A 72 4.10 16.66 10.92
C GLN A 72 4.28 15.15 11.15
N SER A 73 3.82 14.64 12.28
CA SER A 73 3.92 13.21 12.60
C SER A 73 3.14 12.35 11.60
N LYS A 74 1.95 12.81 11.20
CA LYS A 74 1.11 12.16 10.18
C LYS A 74 1.79 12.15 8.81
N GLN A 75 2.37 13.29 8.40
CA GLN A 75 3.07 13.42 7.12
C GLN A 75 4.30 12.51 7.07
N PHE A 76 5.09 12.45 8.15
CA PHE A 76 6.27 11.58 8.19
C PHE A 76 5.90 10.10 8.11
N LEU A 77 4.86 9.66 8.81
CA LEU A 77 4.36 8.28 8.67
C LEU A 77 3.95 7.94 7.24
N ASN A 78 3.18 8.83 6.61
CA ASN A 78 2.75 8.63 5.23
C ASN A 78 3.92 8.66 4.25
N SER A 79 4.90 9.54 4.46
CA SER A 79 6.10 9.63 3.63
C SER A 79 6.98 8.39 3.74
N LEU A 80 7.13 7.81 4.94
CA LEU A 80 7.89 6.56 5.12
C LEU A 80 7.31 5.42 4.29
N PHE A 81 5.99 5.27 4.31
CA PHE A 81 5.32 4.29 3.46
C PHE A 81 5.47 4.64 1.98
N GLY A 82 5.15 5.88 1.58
CA GLY A 82 5.23 6.34 0.20
C GLY A 82 6.63 6.14 -0.41
N MET A 83 7.68 6.45 0.33
CA MET A 83 9.07 6.24 -0.11
C MET A 83 9.42 4.77 -0.34
N SER A 84 8.82 3.85 0.39
CA SER A 84 9.07 2.41 0.23
C SER A 84 8.48 1.83 -1.06
N VAL A 85 7.46 2.49 -1.64
CA VAL A 85 6.73 2.05 -2.83
C VAL A 85 6.73 3.10 -3.96
N THR A 86 7.63 4.07 -3.91
CA THR A 86 7.73 5.10 -4.96
C THR A 86 8.04 4.45 -6.30
N ASP A 87 7.25 4.78 -7.30
CA ASP A 87 7.57 4.43 -8.67
C ASP A 87 8.79 5.24 -9.13
N ILE A 88 9.84 4.52 -9.49
CA ILE A 88 11.11 5.12 -9.93
C ILE A 88 11.20 5.25 -11.45
N ILE A 89 10.28 4.60 -12.17
CA ILE A 89 10.27 4.53 -13.62
C ILE A 89 9.11 5.40 -14.13
N LEU A 90 9.36 6.69 -14.18
CA LEU A 90 8.38 7.67 -14.63
C LEU A 90 8.73 8.18 -16.02
N PRO A 91 7.73 8.43 -16.89
CA PRO A 91 7.97 9.09 -18.16
C PRO A 91 8.43 10.54 -17.95
N ASP A 92 9.31 11.01 -18.81
CA ASP A 92 9.70 12.42 -18.84
C ASP A 92 8.56 13.27 -19.36
N ILE A 93 8.12 14.21 -18.54
CA ILE A 93 7.14 15.21 -18.94
C ILE A 93 7.83 16.56 -19.02
N SER A 94 7.85 17.19 -20.18
CA SER A 94 8.44 18.50 -20.39
C SER A 94 7.43 19.49 -20.98
N PHE A 95 7.53 20.75 -20.54
CA PHE A 95 6.76 21.85 -21.10
C PHE A 95 7.70 22.76 -21.87
N LYS A 96 7.55 22.83 -23.19
CA LYS A 96 8.35 23.67 -24.08
C LYS A 96 7.46 24.30 -25.11
N PHE A 97 7.76 25.57 -25.47
CA PHE A 97 7.02 26.30 -26.53
C PHE A 97 5.49 26.31 -26.31
N ASN A 98 5.06 26.45 -25.05
CA ASN A 98 3.66 26.46 -24.65
C ASN A 98 2.89 25.16 -24.92
N ASP A 99 3.62 24.03 -25.01
CA ASP A 99 3.07 22.70 -25.24
C ASP A 99 3.70 21.66 -24.29
N TRP A 100 2.90 20.64 -23.92
CA TRP A 100 3.32 19.51 -23.12
C TRP A 100 3.78 18.36 -24.00
N SER A 101 4.97 17.86 -23.73
CA SER A 101 5.48 16.64 -24.34
C SER A 101 5.75 15.57 -23.29
N LYS A 102 5.38 14.34 -23.61
CA LYS A 102 5.65 13.15 -22.80
C LYS A 102 6.55 12.22 -23.59
N ARG A 103 7.73 11.92 -23.05
CA ARG A 103 8.61 10.87 -23.60
C ARG A 103 8.31 9.57 -22.86
N GLU A 104 7.92 8.54 -23.59
CA GLU A 104 7.74 7.20 -23.02
C GLU A 104 9.09 6.65 -22.56
N VAL A 105 9.03 5.84 -21.50
CA VAL A 105 10.20 5.20 -20.90
C VAL A 105 10.67 4.07 -21.82
N THR A 106 11.96 4.05 -22.15
CA THR A 106 12.60 2.98 -22.90
C THR A 106 13.18 1.90 -21.99
N GLU A 107 13.48 0.73 -22.54
CA GLU A 107 14.17 -0.34 -21.80
C GLU A 107 15.53 0.11 -21.27
N GLU A 108 16.24 0.96 -22.03
CA GLU A 108 17.52 1.55 -21.62
C GLU A 108 17.36 2.48 -20.42
N ASP A 109 16.32 3.31 -20.39
CA ASP A 109 16.00 4.15 -19.24
C ASP A 109 15.75 3.32 -17.97
N VAL A 110 15.01 2.22 -18.12
CA VAL A 110 14.76 1.27 -17.02
C VAL A 110 16.07 0.69 -16.50
N GLN A 111 16.93 0.18 -17.41
CA GLN A 111 18.19 -0.42 -17.01
C GLN A 111 19.13 0.58 -16.33
N ASN A 112 19.28 1.77 -16.91
CA ASN A 112 20.08 2.84 -16.31
C ASN A 112 19.61 3.21 -14.90
N LYS A 113 18.28 3.24 -14.68
CA LYS A 113 17.70 3.54 -13.38
C LYS A 113 17.92 2.42 -12.38
N LEU A 114 17.83 1.17 -12.80
CA LEU A 114 18.13 0.00 -11.95
C LEU A 114 19.61 -0.03 -11.54
N ASP A 115 20.51 0.26 -12.48
CA ASP A 115 21.95 0.32 -12.23
C ASP A 115 22.30 1.46 -11.24
N ASP A 116 21.67 2.64 -11.39
CA ASP A 116 21.81 3.75 -10.44
C ASP A 116 21.32 3.37 -9.04
N LEU A 117 20.18 2.73 -8.94
CA LEU A 117 19.64 2.25 -7.65
C LEU A 117 20.56 1.22 -7.00
N GLN A 118 21.12 0.31 -7.79
CA GLN A 118 22.03 -0.72 -7.29
C GLN A 118 23.35 -0.12 -6.80
N SER A 119 23.91 0.85 -7.54
CA SER A 119 25.14 1.55 -7.16
C SER A 119 24.97 2.47 -5.94
N HIS A 120 23.77 2.98 -5.71
CA HIS A 120 23.45 3.92 -4.63
C HIS A 120 22.37 3.37 -3.66
N PHE A 121 22.32 2.05 -3.44
CA PHE A 121 21.24 1.42 -2.66
C PHE A 121 21.09 2.01 -1.24
N PHE A 122 22.17 2.45 -0.61
CA PHE A 122 22.14 3.04 0.73
C PHE A 122 21.60 4.48 0.78
N LYS A 123 21.38 5.12 -0.37
CA LYS A 123 20.74 6.45 -0.48
C LYS A 123 19.25 6.34 -0.79
N ASN A 124 18.78 5.16 -1.17
CA ASN A 124 17.41 4.93 -1.60
C ASN A 124 16.64 4.15 -0.54
N PHE A 125 15.48 4.62 -0.17
CA PHE A 125 14.56 3.92 0.73
C PHE A 125 13.47 3.21 -0.08
N LEU A 126 13.89 2.27 -0.94
CA LEU A 126 12.98 1.43 -1.70
C LEU A 126 12.91 0.04 -1.07
N ALA A 127 11.77 -0.26 -0.50
CA ALA A 127 11.50 -1.53 0.14
C ALA A 127 10.12 -2.05 -0.30
N TYR A 128 9.98 -2.29 -1.62
CA TYR A 128 8.73 -2.71 -2.23
C TYR A 128 8.04 -3.85 -1.51
N GLN A 129 8.81 -4.84 -1.06
CA GLN A 129 8.26 -5.96 -0.30
C GLN A 129 7.52 -5.48 0.95
N TRP A 130 8.06 -4.51 1.67
CA TRP A 130 7.40 -3.99 2.87
C TRP A 130 6.10 -3.26 2.51
N GLY A 131 6.16 -2.39 1.49
CA GLY A 131 4.99 -1.66 1.04
C GLY A 131 3.88 -2.57 0.54
N VAL A 132 4.22 -3.57 -0.27
CA VAL A 132 3.27 -4.58 -0.76
C VAL A 132 2.60 -5.33 0.38
N TRP A 133 3.37 -5.79 1.37
CA TRP A 133 2.82 -6.52 2.51
C TRP A 133 2.01 -5.63 3.46
N VAL A 134 2.44 -4.38 3.70
CA VAL A 134 1.66 -3.42 4.50
C VAL A 134 0.28 -3.19 3.90
N THR A 135 0.20 -2.94 2.59
CA THR A 135 -1.08 -2.75 1.91
C THR A 135 -1.91 -4.02 1.85
N ALA A 136 -1.28 -5.18 1.67
CA ALA A 136 -1.98 -6.46 1.63
C ALA A 136 -2.63 -6.79 2.98
N TYR A 137 -1.93 -6.58 4.09
CA TYR A 137 -2.51 -6.75 5.43
C TYR A 137 -3.62 -5.75 5.70
N ALA A 138 -3.43 -4.47 5.35
CA ALA A 138 -4.47 -3.45 5.52
C ALA A 138 -5.75 -3.79 4.73
N ARG A 139 -5.60 -4.23 3.46
CA ARG A 139 -6.74 -4.72 2.66
C ARG A 139 -7.42 -5.92 3.30
N ARG A 140 -6.63 -6.89 3.82
CA ARG A 140 -7.19 -8.07 4.46
C ARG A 140 -8.02 -7.71 5.68
N GLU A 141 -7.52 -6.87 6.58
CA GLU A 141 -8.25 -6.40 7.77
C GLU A 141 -9.56 -5.70 7.38
N LEU A 142 -9.50 -4.81 6.37
CA LEU A 142 -10.69 -4.14 5.87
C LEU A 142 -11.71 -5.14 5.29
N MET A 143 -11.26 -6.06 4.45
CA MET A 143 -12.14 -7.05 3.83
C MET A 143 -12.73 -8.03 4.85
N GLN A 144 -12.00 -8.39 5.90
CA GLN A 144 -12.55 -9.17 7.01
C GLN A 144 -13.66 -8.41 7.74
N ALA A 145 -13.51 -7.11 7.95
CA ALA A 145 -14.58 -6.29 8.50
C ALA A 145 -15.83 -6.27 7.58
N VAL A 146 -15.62 -6.15 6.27
CA VAL A 146 -16.69 -6.19 5.26
C VAL A 146 -17.41 -7.56 5.26
N ILE A 147 -16.64 -8.65 5.27
CA ILE A 147 -17.21 -10.02 5.36
C ILE A 147 -17.99 -10.20 6.65
N HIS A 148 -17.47 -9.71 7.77
CA HIS A 148 -18.13 -9.85 9.07
C HIS A 148 -19.43 -9.04 9.16
N THR A 149 -19.51 -7.89 8.50
CA THR A 149 -20.72 -7.04 8.48
C THR A 149 -21.69 -7.44 7.38
N ASP A 150 -21.24 -8.14 6.35
CA ASP A 150 -22.04 -8.69 5.26
C ASP A 150 -23.17 -7.76 4.77
N SER A 151 -24.42 -8.14 4.97
CA SER A 151 -25.61 -7.38 4.56
C SER A 151 -25.78 -6.04 5.28
N ASP A 152 -25.14 -5.83 6.42
CA ASP A 152 -25.16 -4.56 7.16
C ASP A 152 -24.09 -3.58 6.66
N GLU A 153 -23.17 -3.98 5.77
CA GLU A 153 -22.15 -3.12 5.17
C GLU A 153 -22.81 -2.11 4.23
N VAL A 154 -22.43 -0.84 4.39
CA VAL A 154 -22.95 0.28 3.59
C VAL A 154 -21.85 0.87 2.70
N TYR A 155 -20.63 0.97 3.23
CA TYR A 155 -19.52 1.60 2.54
C TYR A 155 -18.20 1.23 3.21
N HIS A 156 -17.19 1.00 2.42
CA HIS A 156 -15.82 0.85 2.90
C HIS A 156 -14.85 1.61 2.01
N ASP A 157 -13.78 2.10 2.62
CA ASP A 157 -12.70 2.78 1.92
C ASP A 157 -11.42 2.71 2.75
N THR A 158 -10.33 2.36 2.09
CA THR A 158 -8.94 2.34 2.57
C THR A 158 -8.74 1.62 3.90
N ASP A 159 -9.22 2.19 5.01
CA ASP A 159 -9.03 1.72 6.39
C ASP A 159 -10.31 1.85 7.23
N SER A 160 -11.44 2.04 6.58
CA SER A 160 -12.73 2.22 7.27
C SER A 160 -13.86 1.41 6.64
N CYS A 161 -14.70 0.85 7.48
CA CYS A 161 -15.95 0.21 7.09
C CYS A 161 -17.09 0.87 7.85
N LYS A 162 -18.16 1.24 7.13
CA LYS A 162 -19.40 1.78 7.69
C LYS A 162 -20.50 0.76 7.54
N CYS A 163 -21.13 0.41 8.63
CA CYS A 163 -22.20 -0.57 8.65
C CYS A 163 -23.41 -0.08 9.44
N LEU A 164 -24.56 -0.63 9.12
CA LEU A 164 -25.77 -0.54 9.94
C LEU A 164 -25.56 -1.40 11.20
N ASN A 165 -26.37 -1.11 12.24
CA ASN A 165 -26.37 -1.93 13.45
C ASN A 165 -24.96 -2.17 14.08
N TRP A 166 -24.05 -1.21 13.96
CA TRP A 166 -22.65 -1.32 14.37
C TRP A 166 -22.43 -1.88 15.80
N ARG A 167 -23.43 -1.70 16.70
CA ARG A 167 -23.40 -2.23 18.06
C ARG A 167 -23.39 -3.76 18.12
N LYS A 168 -23.88 -4.44 17.08
CA LYS A 168 -23.87 -5.89 16.94
C LYS A 168 -22.46 -6.46 16.69
N TYR A 169 -21.55 -5.62 16.18
CA TYR A 169 -20.20 -5.99 15.74
C TYR A 169 -19.09 -5.47 16.66
N LYS A 170 -19.44 -5.01 17.84
CA LYS A 170 -18.54 -4.39 18.80
C LYS A 170 -17.86 -5.39 19.73
#